data_a231d339fea2a7ff93afd3e90172e9b6
#
_entry.id   a231d339fea2a7ff93afd3e90172e9b6
#
_cell.length_a   1.000
_cell.length_b   1.000
_cell.length_c   1.000
_cell.angle_alpha   90.00
_cell.angle_beta   90.00
_cell.angle_gamma   90.00
#
_symmetry.space_group_name_H-M   'P 1'
#
loop_
_entity.id
_entity.type
_entity.pdbx_description
1 polymer ?
#
loop_
_entity_poly.entity_id
_entity_poly.type
_entity_poly.pdbx_seq_one_letter_code
_entity_poly.pdbx_strand_id
1 'polypeptide(L)'
;MKREFIVLLWLMAVLPCFSVGNMTIRPGQIWKDNRGIHINAHGGGVINHNGTYYWYGEHKADTTSSAMVGVTCYSSKNLVDWVYEGVALPVVDEEGHDIERGCILERPKVIYNKVTGRFVMWFHLELKGRGYAEARYGVAVSDTPVGPFKFLRSGRVNPGLWPSDMSQASRAAADTLDAGNYKEWWTPAWREAIVNGLFLKRDMHAHDGHPAGQMARDMTLYVDSDDCAYHIYSSEDNLTLHVAELTADYTAHTGRYVRVAPGGMNEAPAIFRKDGKYWMITSGCTGWEPNEARMFSADNILGPWTQHPNPCVGPGAGKTFGGQSTYVLPVGDGFVFMADIWRPGHPSDARYVWLPIEFEHGLPVVRWRDEWTPVEYGFK
;
A
#
# COMPACT_ATOMS: atom_id res chain seq x y z
N MET A 1 35.66 -56.88 -42.54
CA MET A 1 34.34 -56.30 -42.37
C MET A 1 34.09 -56.07 -40.86
N LYS A 2 34.30 -54.83 -40.39
CA LYS A 2 34.02 -54.46 -39.01
C LYS A 2 32.56 -53.86 -38.96
N ARG A 3 31.71 -54.44 -38.14
CA ARG A 3 30.38 -53.93 -37.90
C ARG A 3 30.43 -52.92 -36.75
N GLU A 4 30.12 -51.66 -37.03
CA GLU A 4 29.95 -50.66 -36.01
C GLU A 4 28.52 -50.74 -35.49
N PHE A 5 28.36 -50.89 -34.18
CA PHE A 5 27.07 -50.79 -33.49
C PHE A 5 26.84 -49.33 -33.07
N ILE A 6 25.88 -48.68 -33.68
CA ILE A 6 25.40 -47.36 -33.23
C ILE A 6 24.41 -47.61 -32.10
N VAL A 7 24.78 -47.20 -30.87
CA VAL A 7 23.88 -47.16 -29.71
C VAL A 7 23.16 -45.81 -29.70
N LEU A 8 21.85 -45.83 -30.05
CA LEU A 8 21.01 -44.67 -29.92
C LEU A 8 20.61 -44.51 -28.45
N LEU A 9 21.18 -43.53 -27.74
CA LEU A 9 20.71 -43.12 -26.43
C LEU A 9 19.42 -42.26 -26.60
N TRP A 10 18.28 -42.80 -26.17
CA TRP A 10 17.07 -42.02 -25.98
C TRP A 10 17.20 -41.19 -24.69
N LEU A 11 17.39 -39.86 -24.81
CA LEU A 11 17.19 -38.96 -23.70
C LEU A 11 15.68 -38.82 -23.48
N MET A 12 15.12 -39.50 -22.48
CA MET A 12 13.80 -39.17 -21.97
C MET A 12 13.90 -37.83 -21.26
N ALA A 13 13.35 -36.76 -21.88
CA ALA A 13 13.08 -35.52 -21.22
C ALA A 13 11.96 -35.77 -20.21
N VAL A 14 12.30 -35.83 -18.93
CA VAL A 14 11.32 -35.80 -17.84
C VAL A 14 10.80 -34.39 -17.79
N LEU A 15 9.67 -34.16 -18.45
CA LEU A 15 8.85 -32.95 -18.24
C LEU A 15 8.39 -32.97 -16.77
N PRO A 16 8.64 -31.93 -15.98
CA PRO A 16 8.07 -31.86 -14.64
C PRO A 16 6.55 -31.87 -14.80
N CYS A 17 5.93 -32.93 -14.34
CA CYS A 17 4.49 -32.99 -14.16
C CYS A 17 4.17 -32.03 -13.01
N PHE A 18 3.82 -30.77 -13.32
CA PHE A 18 3.21 -29.90 -12.35
C PHE A 18 1.90 -30.58 -11.96
N SER A 19 1.85 -31.14 -10.79
CA SER A 19 0.61 -31.49 -10.13
C SER A 19 -0.27 -30.24 -10.21
N VAL A 20 -1.49 -30.37 -10.75
CA VAL A 20 -2.53 -29.38 -10.57
C VAL A 20 -2.90 -29.42 -9.06
N GLY A 21 -2.00 -28.87 -8.26
CA GLY A 21 -2.24 -28.64 -6.84
C GLY A 21 -3.46 -27.74 -6.72
N ASN A 22 -4.30 -27.96 -5.73
CA ASN A 22 -5.42 -27.10 -5.41
C ASN A 22 -4.96 -25.65 -5.40
N MET A 23 -5.28 -24.88 -6.46
CA MET A 23 -4.96 -23.44 -6.56
C MET A 23 -5.90 -22.66 -5.65
N THR A 24 -5.76 -22.88 -4.34
CA THR A 24 -6.68 -22.42 -3.32
C THR A 24 -5.98 -21.39 -2.41
N ILE A 25 -6.57 -20.21 -2.30
CA ILE A 25 -6.19 -19.18 -1.35
C ILE A 25 -6.96 -19.43 -0.04
N ARG A 26 -6.24 -19.48 1.10
CA ARG A 26 -6.79 -19.65 2.45
C ARG A 26 -6.42 -18.43 3.31
N PRO A 27 -7.33 -17.44 3.42
CA PRO A 27 -7.08 -16.24 4.20
C PRO A 27 -6.75 -16.55 5.66
N GLY A 28 -5.81 -15.80 6.24
CA GLY A 28 -5.39 -15.94 7.63
C GLY A 28 -4.48 -17.13 7.94
N GLN A 29 -4.19 -17.99 6.97
CA GLN A 29 -3.29 -19.12 7.14
C GLN A 29 -1.83 -18.76 6.85
N ILE A 30 -0.90 -19.69 7.19
CA ILE A 30 0.51 -19.59 6.75
C ILE A 30 0.57 -19.83 5.24
N TRP A 31 1.13 -18.87 4.52
CA TRP A 31 1.42 -19.01 3.09
C TRP A 31 2.92 -19.21 2.90
N LYS A 32 3.27 -20.27 2.22
CA LYS A 32 4.68 -20.63 2.01
C LYS A 32 5.11 -20.30 0.59
N ASP A 33 6.34 -19.83 0.47
CA ASP A 33 7.00 -19.66 -0.81
C ASP A 33 7.60 -20.99 -1.32
N ASN A 34 8.25 -20.94 -2.49
CA ASN A 34 8.93 -22.07 -3.13
C ASN A 34 10.03 -22.72 -2.27
N ARG A 35 10.47 -22.08 -1.20
CA ARG A 35 11.45 -22.60 -0.24
C ARG A 35 10.79 -23.25 0.98
N GLY A 36 9.45 -23.22 1.06
CA GLY A 36 8.67 -23.70 2.20
C GLY A 36 8.68 -22.77 3.41
N ILE A 37 9.13 -21.52 3.23
CA ILE A 37 9.18 -20.47 4.26
C ILE A 37 7.91 -19.62 4.16
N HIS A 38 7.38 -19.17 5.30
CA HIS A 38 6.26 -18.22 5.31
C HIS A 38 6.65 -16.93 4.57
N ILE A 39 5.76 -16.49 3.66
CA ILE A 39 5.96 -15.26 2.90
C ILE A 39 6.06 -14.09 3.88
N ASN A 40 7.07 -13.26 3.76
CA ASN A 40 7.33 -12.10 4.58
C ASN A 40 7.34 -10.85 3.68
N ALA A 41 6.13 -10.39 3.31
CA ALA A 41 5.88 -9.26 2.43
C ALA A 41 4.67 -8.45 2.92
N HIS A 42 4.80 -7.87 4.12
CA HIS A 42 3.71 -7.25 4.84
C HIS A 42 3.41 -5.83 4.35
N GLY A 43 2.18 -5.35 4.57
CA GLY A 43 1.76 -3.99 4.23
C GLY A 43 1.87 -3.62 2.75
N GLY A 44 2.10 -4.59 1.91
CA GLY A 44 2.57 -4.41 0.55
C GLY A 44 1.48 -4.27 -0.51
N GLY A 45 1.89 -4.45 -1.76
CA GLY A 45 1.02 -4.48 -2.93
C GLY A 45 1.55 -5.41 -4.02
N VAL A 46 0.70 -5.69 -4.98
CA VAL A 46 1.01 -6.59 -6.10
C VAL A 46 0.79 -5.86 -7.42
N ILE A 47 1.75 -5.98 -8.35
CA ILE A 47 1.55 -5.55 -9.73
C ILE A 47 1.52 -6.76 -10.65
N ASN A 48 0.76 -6.68 -11.74
CA ASN A 48 0.89 -7.59 -12.87
C ASN A 48 1.74 -6.93 -13.95
N HIS A 49 2.85 -7.56 -14.31
CA HIS A 49 3.67 -7.11 -15.42
C HIS A 49 3.93 -8.29 -16.37
N ASN A 50 3.44 -8.17 -17.60
CA ASN A 50 3.56 -9.19 -18.64
C ASN A 50 3.08 -10.60 -18.19
N GLY A 51 1.95 -10.66 -17.47
CA GLY A 51 1.34 -11.90 -17.00
C GLY A 51 2.09 -12.58 -15.85
N THR A 52 2.96 -11.84 -15.15
CA THR A 52 3.57 -12.24 -13.88
C THR A 52 3.15 -11.25 -12.81
N TYR A 53 2.67 -11.77 -11.70
CA TYR A 53 2.37 -10.98 -10.51
C TYR A 53 3.63 -10.84 -9.67
N TYR A 54 3.96 -9.62 -9.25
CA TYR A 54 5.07 -9.31 -8.36
C TYR A 54 4.54 -8.68 -7.09
N TRP A 55 4.73 -9.36 -5.97
CA TRP A 55 4.29 -8.93 -4.65
C TRP A 55 5.47 -8.35 -3.89
N TYR A 56 5.35 -7.08 -3.51
CA TYR A 56 6.34 -6.37 -2.70
C TYR A 56 5.76 -6.13 -1.32
N GLY A 57 6.58 -6.24 -0.29
CA GLY A 57 6.16 -5.93 1.07
C GLY A 57 7.33 -5.78 2.02
N GLU A 58 7.02 -5.28 3.19
CA GLU A 58 7.98 -5.12 4.27
C GLU A 58 8.47 -6.49 4.75
N HIS A 59 9.80 -6.65 4.86
CA HIS A 59 10.36 -7.79 5.56
C HIS A 59 10.39 -7.47 7.06
N LYS A 60 9.51 -8.08 7.82
CA LYS A 60 9.44 -7.91 9.28
C LYS A 60 10.39 -8.87 9.99
N ALA A 61 11.06 -8.39 11.03
CA ALA A 61 11.80 -9.19 12.00
C ALA A 61 10.98 -9.37 13.26
N ASP A 62 11.19 -10.46 14.02
CA ASP A 62 10.42 -10.72 15.26
C ASP A 62 10.84 -9.85 16.44
N THR A 63 12.00 -9.23 16.37
CA THR A 63 12.58 -8.46 17.47
C THR A 63 12.27 -6.98 17.45
N THR A 64 11.82 -6.46 16.30
CA THR A 64 11.57 -5.03 16.11
C THR A 64 10.64 -4.76 14.94
N SER A 65 9.87 -3.67 15.03
CA SER A 65 9.09 -3.12 13.90
C SER A 65 9.96 -2.36 12.90
N SER A 66 11.21 -2.00 13.25
CA SER A 66 12.13 -1.30 12.37
C SER A 66 12.63 -2.20 11.23
N ALA A 67 12.93 -1.59 10.10
CA ALA A 67 13.42 -2.29 8.92
C ALA A 67 14.88 -2.76 9.12
N MET A 68 15.06 -4.07 9.24
CA MET A 68 16.38 -4.71 9.35
C MET A 68 16.86 -5.28 8.01
N VAL A 69 15.96 -5.48 7.05
CA VAL A 69 16.22 -6.04 5.73
C VAL A 69 15.78 -5.08 4.61
N GLY A 70 14.56 -4.60 4.65
CA GLY A 70 13.96 -3.71 3.65
C GLY A 70 12.71 -4.32 3.00
N VAL A 71 12.55 -4.16 1.68
CA VAL A 71 11.40 -4.65 0.92
C VAL A 71 11.76 -5.93 0.21
N THR A 72 10.99 -7.00 0.43
CA THR A 72 11.12 -8.27 -0.30
C THR A 72 10.19 -8.30 -1.52
N CYS A 73 10.56 -9.10 -2.51
CA CYS A 73 9.78 -9.37 -3.71
C CYS A 73 9.52 -10.87 -3.87
N TYR A 74 8.30 -11.19 -4.27
CA TYR A 74 7.87 -12.53 -4.66
C TYR A 74 7.18 -12.46 -6.01
N SER A 75 7.31 -13.51 -6.83
CA SER A 75 6.63 -13.60 -8.11
C SER A 75 5.68 -14.79 -8.17
N SER A 76 4.59 -14.66 -8.94
CA SER A 76 3.62 -15.73 -9.17
C SER A 76 2.98 -15.63 -10.56
N LYS A 77 2.56 -16.76 -11.11
CA LYS A 77 1.73 -16.83 -12.32
C LYS A 77 0.25 -17.05 -12.03
N ASN A 78 -0.11 -17.41 -10.79
CA ASN A 78 -1.45 -17.88 -10.43
C ASN A 78 -1.96 -17.33 -9.09
N LEU A 79 -1.22 -16.44 -8.42
CA LEU A 79 -1.53 -15.84 -7.10
C LEU A 79 -1.50 -16.83 -5.92
N VAL A 80 -1.15 -18.08 -6.14
CA VAL A 80 -1.10 -19.14 -5.11
C VAL A 80 0.32 -19.62 -4.88
N ASP A 81 1.03 -19.95 -5.96
CA ASP A 81 2.40 -20.42 -5.91
C ASP A 81 3.36 -19.24 -6.06
N TRP A 82 4.08 -18.92 -4.98
CA TRP A 82 4.96 -17.77 -4.91
C TRP A 82 6.44 -18.18 -4.90
N VAL A 83 7.20 -17.56 -5.77
CA VAL A 83 8.66 -17.68 -5.84
C VAL A 83 9.29 -16.49 -5.14
N TYR A 84 10.19 -16.73 -4.19
CA TYR A 84 10.99 -15.68 -3.57
C TYR A 84 12.04 -15.14 -4.53
N GLU A 85 11.95 -13.89 -4.89
CA GLU A 85 12.87 -13.21 -5.81
C GLU A 85 14.03 -12.50 -5.10
N GLY A 86 13.94 -12.32 -3.79
CA GLY A 86 14.98 -11.66 -3.00
C GLY A 86 14.52 -10.34 -2.37
N VAL A 87 15.51 -9.55 -1.94
CA VAL A 87 15.30 -8.22 -1.38
C VAL A 87 15.32 -7.20 -2.52
N ALA A 88 14.15 -6.65 -2.84
CA ALA A 88 13.99 -5.68 -3.94
C ALA A 88 14.58 -4.31 -3.60
N LEU A 89 14.42 -3.84 -2.35
CA LEU A 89 15.03 -2.61 -1.83
C LEU A 89 15.65 -2.92 -0.47
N PRO A 90 16.97 -3.10 -0.37
CA PRO A 90 17.64 -3.28 0.91
C PRO A 90 17.76 -1.95 1.66
N VAL A 91 17.67 -2.00 3.01
CA VAL A 91 18.16 -0.92 3.85
C VAL A 91 19.69 -0.87 3.80
N VAL A 92 20.29 0.27 4.11
CA VAL A 92 21.73 0.47 4.02
C VAL A 92 22.37 0.63 5.41
N ASP A 93 23.66 0.35 5.53
CA ASP A 93 24.40 0.47 6.78
C ASP A 93 25.15 1.83 6.91
N GLU A 94 24.85 2.78 6.01
CA GLU A 94 25.43 4.12 6.02
C GLU A 94 24.71 4.99 7.06
N GLU A 95 25.44 5.47 8.05
CA GLU A 95 24.92 6.33 9.12
C GLU A 95 24.37 7.64 8.56
N GLY A 96 23.16 8.00 8.98
CA GLY A 96 22.47 9.22 8.54
C GLY A 96 21.80 9.11 7.17
N HIS A 97 21.89 7.97 6.49
CA HIS A 97 21.14 7.73 5.26
C HIS A 97 19.64 7.56 5.57
N ASP A 98 18.76 8.10 4.73
CA ASP A 98 17.31 8.08 4.97
C ASP A 98 16.75 6.67 5.19
N ILE A 99 17.22 5.68 4.42
CA ILE A 99 16.86 4.26 4.59
C ILE A 99 17.96 3.48 5.34
N GLU A 100 18.60 4.11 6.33
CA GLU A 100 19.54 3.43 7.21
C GLU A 100 18.88 2.24 7.92
N ARG A 101 19.63 1.12 8.09
CA ARG A 101 19.16 -0.05 8.85
C ARG A 101 18.67 0.37 10.24
N GLY A 102 17.41 0.03 10.54
CA GLY A 102 16.72 0.46 11.75
C GLY A 102 15.81 1.67 11.53
N CYS A 103 15.65 2.18 10.30
CA CYS A 103 14.55 3.06 9.91
C CYS A 103 13.20 2.33 10.00
N ILE A 104 12.09 3.05 9.85
CA ILE A 104 10.78 2.44 9.62
C ILE A 104 10.46 2.62 8.14
N LEU A 105 10.30 1.51 7.42
CA LEU A 105 9.96 1.47 6.01
C LEU A 105 8.70 0.62 5.88
N GLU A 106 7.57 1.26 5.59
CA GLU A 106 6.26 0.63 5.63
C GLU A 106 5.45 0.87 4.35
N ARG A 107 4.47 -0.01 4.10
CA ARG A 107 3.49 0.12 3.02
C ARG A 107 4.10 0.25 1.62
N PRO A 108 5.16 -0.46 1.24
CA PRO A 108 5.75 -0.30 -0.09
C PRO A 108 4.75 -0.67 -1.18
N LYS A 109 4.68 0.18 -2.21
CA LYS A 109 3.88 -0.05 -3.42
C LYS A 109 4.75 0.23 -4.63
N VAL A 110 4.57 -0.57 -5.68
CA VAL A 110 5.29 -0.41 -6.95
C VAL A 110 4.30 -0.17 -8.06
N ILE A 111 4.61 0.76 -8.94
CA ILE A 111 3.91 1.01 -10.20
C ILE A 111 4.89 1.00 -11.36
N TYR A 112 4.44 0.59 -12.55
CA TYR A 112 5.25 0.60 -13.76
C TYR A 112 4.95 1.82 -14.60
N ASN A 113 5.97 2.59 -14.92
CA ASN A 113 5.86 3.74 -15.79
C ASN A 113 6.17 3.33 -17.24
N LYS A 114 5.16 3.35 -18.11
CA LYS A 114 5.28 2.91 -19.50
C LYS A 114 6.15 3.85 -20.35
N VAL A 115 6.23 5.14 -19.97
CA VAL A 115 7.00 6.14 -20.72
C VAL A 115 8.49 5.99 -20.45
N THR A 116 8.87 5.82 -19.20
CA THR A 116 10.28 5.66 -18.81
C THR A 116 10.76 4.21 -18.84
N GLY A 117 9.85 3.22 -18.92
CA GLY A 117 10.15 1.80 -18.84
C GLY A 117 10.60 1.35 -17.45
N ARG A 118 10.33 2.15 -16.41
CA ARG A 118 10.82 1.89 -15.05
C ARG A 118 9.73 1.47 -14.09
N PHE A 119 10.13 0.67 -13.10
CA PHE A 119 9.36 0.37 -11.92
C PHE A 119 9.69 1.42 -10.86
N VAL A 120 8.64 2.05 -10.30
CA VAL A 120 8.77 3.11 -9.29
C VAL A 120 8.11 2.61 -8.00
N MET A 121 8.89 2.54 -6.94
CA MET A 121 8.45 2.14 -5.60
C MET A 121 8.30 3.38 -4.74
N TRP A 122 7.17 3.49 -4.05
CA TRP A 122 6.93 4.45 -2.98
C TRP A 122 6.64 3.73 -1.68
N PHE A 123 6.99 4.34 -0.57
CA PHE A 123 6.77 3.78 0.77
C PHE A 123 6.70 4.88 1.83
N HIS A 124 6.08 4.59 2.96
CA HIS A 124 6.16 5.39 4.18
C HIS A 124 7.54 5.20 4.81
N LEU A 125 8.14 6.30 5.25
CA LEU A 125 9.49 6.30 5.82
C LEU A 125 9.55 7.15 7.09
N GLU A 126 10.06 6.54 8.16
CA GLU A 126 10.52 7.25 9.35
C GLU A 126 12.03 7.06 9.50
N LEU A 127 12.76 8.12 9.78
CA LEU A 127 14.18 8.04 9.96
C LEU A 127 14.54 7.26 11.24
N LYS A 128 15.67 6.59 11.23
CA LYS A 128 16.17 5.83 12.38
C LYS A 128 16.19 6.66 13.66
N GLY A 129 15.61 6.11 14.73
CA GLY A 129 15.56 6.75 16.05
C GLY A 129 14.58 7.93 16.17
N ARG A 130 13.78 8.22 15.14
CA ARG A 130 12.81 9.34 15.15
C ARG A 130 11.36 8.90 15.46
N GLY A 131 11.14 7.62 15.71
CA GLY A 131 9.78 7.07 15.87
C GLY A 131 8.93 7.34 14.65
N TYR A 132 7.70 7.81 14.85
CA TYR A 132 6.75 8.18 13.77
C TYR A 132 6.63 9.71 13.57
N ALA A 133 7.68 10.46 13.86
CA ALA A 133 7.64 11.92 13.85
C ALA A 133 8.00 12.54 12.48
N GLU A 134 8.76 11.84 11.65
CA GLU A 134 9.19 12.35 10.34
C GLU A 134 8.10 12.28 9.30
N ALA A 135 7.32 11.19 9.27
CA ALA A 135 6.18 10.96 8.37
C ALA A 135 6.49 11.33 6.92
N ARG A 136 7.57 10.75 6.38
CA ARG A 136 8.06 11.01 5.02
C ARG A 136 7.54 9.97 4.05
N TYR A 137 7.46 10.35 2.78
CA TYR A 137 7.48 9.38 1.70
C TYR A 137 8.93 9.03 1.34
N GLY A 138 9.17 7.81 0.87
CA GLY A 138 10.40 7.43 0.18
C GLY A 138 10.10 6.99 -1.24
N VAL A 139 11.05 7.21 -2.17
CA VAL A 139 10.94 6.82 -3.58
C VAL A 139 12.19 6.08 -4.00
N ALA A 140 11.99 4.96 -4.70
CA ALA A 140 13.05 4.17 -5.32
C ALA A 140 12.65 3.71 -6.72
N VAL A 141 13.61 3.43 -7.60
CA VAL A 141 13.37 3.01 -8.98
C VAL A 141 14.19 1.80 -9.36
N SER A 142 13.67 0.99 -10.29
CA SER A 142 14.38 -0.14 -10.89
C SER A 142 14.02 -0.27 -12.35
N ASP A 143 14.95 -0.83 -13.14
CA ASP A 143 14.72 -1.20 -14.55
C ASP A 143 14.09 -2.61 -14.67
N THR A 144 14.04 -3.37 -13.58
CA THR A 144 13.44 -4.71 -13.52
C THR A 144 12.40 -4.82 -12.40
N PRO A 145 11.38 -5.68 -12.53
CA PRO A 145 10.36 -5.82 -11.49
C PRO A 145 10.90 -6.39 -10.18
N VAL A 146 11.94 -7.22 -10.22
CA VAL A 146 12.50 -7.84 -9.01
C VAL A 146 13.54 -6.96 -8.30
N GLY A 147 13.89 -5.82 -8.87
CA GLY A 147 14.96 -4.96 -8.34
C GLY A 147 16.34 -5.33 -8.86
N PRO A 148 17.44 -4.90 -8.21
CA PRO A 148 17.40 -4.04 -7.03
C PRO A 148 16.87 -2.65 -7.32
N PHE A 149 16.01 -2.15 -6.44
CA PHE A 149 15.57 -0.76 -6.51
C PHE A 149 16.64 0.16 -5.95
N LYS A 150 16.86 1.28 -6.64
CA LYS A 150 17.76 2.34 -6.22
C LYS A 150 16.97 3.44 -5.53
N PHE A 151 17.26 3.70 -4.27
CA PHE A 151 16.68 4.82 -3.51
C PHE A 151 17.01 6.14 -4.19
N LEU A 152 16.01 7.01 -4.36
CA LEU A 152 16.19 8.32 -4.98
C LEU A 152 16.13 9.45 -3.96
N ARG A 153 15.11 9.45 -3.11
CA ARG A 153 14.84 10.54 -2.15
C ARG A 153 13.77 10.16 -1.14
N SER A 154 13.70 10.95 -0.09
CA SER A 154 12.55 11.04 0.80
C SER A 154 12.15 12.50 1.06
N GLY A 155 10.99 12.71 1.66
CA GLY A 155 10.52 14.03 2.05
C GLY A 155 9.09 14.04 2.54
N ARG A 156 8.60 15.21 2.92
CA ARG A 156 7.19 15.49 3.15
C ARG A 156 6.53 16.03 1.88
N VAL A 157 5.21 15.93 1.80
CA VAL A 157 4.46 16.17 0.56
C VAL A 157 4.12 17.65 0.40
N ASN A 158 4.32 18.20 -0.79
CA ASN A 158 3.84 19.52 -1.24
C ASN A 158 4.09 20.66 -0.24
N PRO A 159 5.35 20.96 0.18
CA PRO A 159 5.65 22.03 1.10
C PRO A 159 5.13 23.39 0.60
N GLY A 160 4.51 24.15 1.48
CA GLY A 160 4.00 25.50 1.18
C GLY A 160 2.74 25.54 0.31
N LEU A 161 2.14 24.39 -0.03
CA LEU A 161 0.98 24.35 -0.93
C LEU A 161 -0.30 23.94 -0.18
N TRP A 162 -1.40 24.64 -0.48
CA TRP A 162 -2.73 24.30 -0.04
C TRP A 162 -3.38 23.23 -0.95
N PRO A 163 -4.31 22.42 -0.43
CA PRO A 163 -5.13 21.53 -1.26
C PRO A 163 -5.82 22.29 -2.39
N SER A 164 -5.90 21.68 -3.57
CA SER A 164 -6.47 22.30 -4.75
C SER A 164 -7.99 22.53 -4.68
N ASP A 165 -8.69 21.76 -3.85
CA ASP A 165 -10.13 21.86 -3.57
C ASP A 165 -10.48 22.90 -2.48
N MET A 166 -9.48 23.50 -1.83
CA MET A 166 -9.67 24.52 -0.81
C MET A 166 -9.87 25.90 -1.43
N SER A 167 -11.00 26.54 -1.15
CA SER A 167 -11.29 27.90 -1.61
C SER A 167 -10.33 28.94 -1.01
N GLN A 168 -10.18 30.08 -1.65
CA GLN A 168 -9.38 31.19 -1.10
C GLN A 168 -9.87 31.63 0.28
N ALA A 169 -11.21 31.68 0.48
CA ALA A 169 -11.79 32.02 1.77
C ALA A 169 -11.45 30.99 2.85
N SER A 170 -11.50 29.69 2.53
CA SER A 170 -11.11 28.62 3.44
C SER A 170 -9.62 28.67 3.80
N ARG A 171 -8.74 28.97 2.83
CA ARG A 171 -7.30 29.15 3.07
C ARG A 171 -7.03 30.34 3.98
N ALA A 172 -7.69 31.48 3.73
CA ALA A 172 -7.55 32.67 4.57
C ALA A 172 -8.07 32.40 6.01
N ALA A 173 -9.14 31.64 6.16
CA ALA A 173 -9.63 31.23 7.49
C ALA A 173 -8.63 30.29 8.19
N ALA A 174 -8.08 29.30 7.48
CA ALA A 174 -7.07 28.40 8.03
C ALA A 174 -5.80 29.15 8.47
N ASP A 175 -5.38 30.17 7.74
CA ASP A 175 -4.22 31.01 8.10
C ASP A 175 -4.39 31.75 9.45
N THR A 176 -5.61 31.95 9.92
CA THR A 176 -5.88 32.57 11.24
C THR A 176 -5.79 31.55 12.38
N LEU A 177 -5.79 30.26 12.10
CA LEU A 177 -5.73 29.22 13.14
C LEU A 177 -4.34 29.23 13.82
N ASP A 178 -4.37 29.13 15.15
CA ASP A 178 -3.17 29.02 15.98
C ASP A 178 -3.26 27.77 16.86
N ALA A 179 -2.30 26.86 16.70
CA ALA A 179 -2.25 25.60 17.45
C ALA A 179 -2.18 25.83 18.98
N GLY A 180 -1.60 26.95 19.42
CA GLY A 180 -1.55 27.34 20.83
C GLY A 180 -2.91 27.54 21.51
N ASN A 181 -3.96 27.76 20.71
CA ASN A 181 -5.33 27.90 21.20
C ASN A 181 -6.05 26.56 21.44
N TYR A 182 -5.47 25.44 20.99
CA TYR A 182 -6.09 24.10 21.03
C TYR A 182 -5.25 23.13 21.89
N LYS A 183 -5.17 23.45 23.19
CA LYS A 183 -4.35 22.68 24.14
C LYS A 183 -4.93 21.31 24.48
N GLU A 184 -6.23 21.17 24.39
CA GLU A 184 -6.95 19.93 24.67
C GLU A 184 -7.39 19.25 23.37
N TRP A 185 -6.75 18.14 23.06
CA TRP A 185 -7.05 17.30 21.90
C TRP A 185 -8.45 16.68 22.06
N TRP A 186 -9.08 16.35 20.93
CA TRP A 186 -10.37 15.65 20.85
C TRP A 186 -11.59 16.47 21.29
N THR A 187 -11.44 17.71 21.72
CA THR A 187 -12.58 18.61 21.95
C THR A 187 -13.28 18.95 20.62
N PRO A 188 -14.57 19.33 20.65
CA PRO A 188 -15.27 19.76 19.44
C PRO A 188 -14.56 20.89 18.70
N ALA A 189 -14.05 21.90 19.45
CA ALA A 189 -13.31 23.02 18.87
C ALA A 189 -11.99 22.58 18.20
N TRP A 190 -11.26 21.67 18.82
CA TRP A 190 -10.05 21.11 18.23
C TRP A 190 -10.36 20.33 16.93
N ARG A 191 -11.42 19.49 16.94
CA ARG A 191 -11.85 18.74 15.75
C ARG A 191 -12.26 19.66 14.61
N GLU A 192 -13.00 20.71 14.92
CA GLU A 192 -13.39 21.74 13.94
C GLU A 192 -12.15 22.43 13.36
N ALA A 193 -11.17 22.77 14.19
CA ALA A 193 -9.91 23.38 13.73
C ALA A 193 -9.13 22.45 12.79
N ILE A 194 -9.09 21.12 13.06
CA ILE A 194 -8.50 20.14 12.16
C ILE A 194 -9.21 20.12 10.79
N VAL A 195 -10.54 20.03 10.81
CA VAL A 195 -11.35 20.07 9.58
C VAL A 195 -11.07 21.36 8.80
N ASN A 196 -10.92 22.47 9.48
CA ASN A 196 -10.64 23.78 8.88
C ASN A 196 -9.16 23.99 8.50
N GLY A 197 -8.26 23.02 8.71
CA GLY A 197 -6.90 23.02 8.17
C GLY A 197 -5.80 23.43 9.16
N LEU A 198 -6.02 23.29 10.47
CA LEU A 198 -5.00 23.59 11.50
C LEU A 198 -3.68 22.86 11.22
N PHE A 199 -3.72 21.56 10.95
CA PHE A 199 -2.52 20.78 10.69
C PHE A 199 -1.99 20.95 9.26
N LEU A 200 -2.84 21.28 8.29
CA LEU A 200 -2.36 21.71 6.96
C LEU A 200 -1.44 22.92 7.10
N LYS A 201 -1.89 23.95 7.81
CA LYS A 201 -1.12 25.17 8.05
C LYS A 201 0.18 24.87 8.81
N ARG A 202 0.09 24.07 9.88
CA ARG A 202 1.29 23.67 10.67
C ARG A 202 2.37 23.10 9.76
N ASP A 203 1.99 22.15 8.89
CA ASP A 203 2.94 21.36 8.11
C ASP A 203 3.39 22.04 6.81
N MET A 204 2.85 23.22 6.46
CA MET A 204 3.32 23.97 5.29
C MET A 204 4.76 24.42 5.40
N HIS A 205 5.20 24.74 6.60
CA HIS A 205 6.53 25.25 6.88
C HIS A 205 7.27 24.30 7.81
N ALA A 206 8.61 24.38 7.81
CA ALA A 206 9.40 23.63 8.77
C ALA A 206 9.07 24.09 10.22
N HIS A 207 8.85 23.12 11.11
CA HIS A 207 8.51 23.39 12.51
C HIS A 207 9.05 22.26 13.40
N ASP A 208 9.40 22.56 14.62
CA ASP A 208 9.82 21.60 15.66
C ASP A 208 10.89 20.58 15.19
N GLY A 209 11.79 21.02 14.30
CA GLY A 209 12.84 20.17 13.72
C GLY A 209 12.38 19.24 12.61
N HIS A 210 11.13 19.37 12.13
CA HIS A 210 10.59 18.64 10.98
C HIS A 210 10.69 19.48 9.70
N PRO A 211 10.90 18.84 8.53
CA PRO A 211 10.91 19.54 7.25
C PRO A 211 9.50 20.06 6.90
N ALA A 212 9.45 21.08 6.06
CA ALA A 212 8.19 21.55 5.49
C ALA A 212 7.53 20.49 4.61
N GLY A 213 6.21 20.51 4.55
CA GLY A 213 5.37 19.62 3.73
C GLY A 213 4.45 18.74 4.57
N GLN A 214 3.38 18.27 3.94
CA GLN A 214 2.38 17.44 4.58
C GLN A 214 2.95 16.06 4.94
N MET A 215 2.56 15.53 6.09
CA MET A 215 2.90 14.17 6.52
C MET A 215 2.43 13.14 5.49
N ALA A 216 3.17 12.05 5.31
CA ALA A 216 2.76 10.89 4.53
C ALA A 216 3.11 9.62 5.31
N ARG A 217 2.07 8.96 5.85
CA ARG A 217 2.19 7.67 6.55
C ARG A 217 1.58 6.55 5.73
N ASP A 218 0.68 5.75 6.27
CA ASP A 218 0.03 4.65 5.55
C ASP A 218 -0.42 5.07 4.16
N MET A 219 0.01 4.35 3.13
CA MET A 219 -0.14 4.82 1.77
C MET A 219 -0.43 3.71 0.77
N THR A 220 -0.97 4.11 -0.37
CA THR A 220 -1.04 3.31 -1.59
C THR A 220 -0.77 4.17 -2.82
N LEU A 221 -0.58 3.51 -3.96
CA LEU A 221 -0.46 4.14 -5.27
C LEU A 221 -1.61 3.70 -6.17
N TYR A 222 -1.98 4.56 -7.09
CA TYR A 222 -2.94 4.26 -8.14
C TYR A 222 -2.48 4.87 -9.47
N VAL A 223 -2.57 4.09 -10.54
CA VAL A 223 -2.35 4.57 -11.92
C VAL A 223 -3.69 4.46 -12.66
N ASP A 224 -4.17 5.57 -13.16
CA ASP A 224 -5.43 5.62 -13.89
C ASP A 224 -5.27 5.21 -15.37
N SER A 225 -6.38 5.07 -16.05
CA SER A 225 -6.45 4.66 -17.46
C SER A 225 -5.79 5.64 -18.44
N ASP A 226 -5.60 6.89 -18.04
CA ASP A 226 -4.87 7.92 -18.79
C ASP A 226 -3.38 7.99 -18.45
N ASP A 227 -2.87 6.99 -17.71
CA ASP A 227 -1.50 6.91 -17.18
C ASP A 227 -1.13 8.03 -16.18
N CYS A 228 -2.11 8.79 -15.65
CA CYS A 228 -1.88 9.64 -14.49
C CYS A 228 -1.75 8.80 -13.23
N ALA A 229 -0.75 9.10 -12.41
CA ALA A 229 -0.52 8.37 -11.17
C ALA A 229 -0.78 9.23 -9.93
N TYR A 230 -1.21 8.58 -8.85
CA TYR A 230 -1.60 9.22 -7.61
C TYR A 230 -0.98 8.51 -6.41
N HIS A 231 -0.54 9.29 -5.44
CA HIS A 231 -0.15 8.88 -4.11
C HIS A 231 -1.30 9.19 -3.15
N ILE A 232 -1.85 8.17 -2.51
CA ILE A 232 -2.93 8.27 -1.54
C ILE A 232 -2.36 7.88 -0.18
N TYR A 233 -2.48 8.77 0.81
CA TYR A 233 -1.78 8.58 2.07
C TYR A 233 -2.52 9.20 3.26
N SER A 234 -2.25 8.69 4.45
CA SER A 234 -2.68 9.26 5.72
C SER A 234 -1.78 10.43 6.11
N SER A 235 -2.39 11.56 6.45
CA SER A 235 -1.73 12.83 6.75
C SER A 235 -2.35 13.49 7.98
N GLU A 236 -1.87 14.69 8.34
CA GLU A 236 -2.42 15.48 9.45
C GLU A 236 -2.51 14.66 10.75
N ASP A 237 -1.42 13.98 11.14
CA ASP A 237 -1.35 13.03 12.27
C ASP A 237 -2.38 11.88 12.16
N ASN A 238 -2.56 11.32 10.96
CA ASN A 238 -3.52 10.28 10.58
C ASN A 238 -5.00 10.72 10.68
N LEU A 239 -5.25 12.02 10.78
CA LEU A 239 -6.61 12.54 10.90
C LEU A 239 -7.30 12.70 9.54
N THR A 240 -6.53 12.81 8.45
CA THR A 240 -7.08 13.10 7.12
C THR A 240 -6.32 12.31 6.05
N LEU A 241 -7.03 11.71 5.10
CA LEU A 241 -6.38 11.16 3.90
C LEU A 241 -6.15 12.27 2.88
N HIS A 242 -5.03 12.18 2.18
CA HIS A 242 -4.73 13.01 1.02
C HIS A 242 -4.63 12.15 -0.25
N VAL A 243 -5.03 12.73 -1.38
CA VAL A 243 -4.78 12.20 -2.72
C VAL A 243 -3.94 13.23 -3.47
N ALA A 244 -2.71 12.89 -3.79
CA ALA A 244 -1.77 13.76 -4.48
C ALA A 244 -1.39 13.20 -5.85
N GLU A 245 -1.44 14.06 -6.87
CA GLU A 245 -1.04 13.74 -8.24
C GLU A 245 0.48 13.65 -8.35
N LEU A 246 0.97 12.63 -9.07
CA LEU A 246 2.39 12.43 -9.34
C LEU A 246 2.80 13.02 -10.70
N THR A 247 4.08 13.32 -10.83
CA THR A 247 4.70 13.73 -12.10
C THR A 247 4.65 12.61 -13.14
N ALA A 248 4.81 12.94 -14.42
CA ALA A 248 4.71 11.99 -15.53
C ALA A 248 5.70 10.81 -15.44
N ASP A 249 6.82 10.95 -14.75
CA ASP A 249 7.78 9.88 -14.46
C ASP A 249 7.49 9.11 -13.18
N TYR A 250 6.42 9.48 -12.45
CA TYR A 250 5.95 8.90 -11.17
C TYR A 250 6.92 9.07 -9.99
N THR A 251 7.96 9.90 -10.10
CA THR A 251 8.98 10.02 -9.05
C THR A 251 8.81 11.21 -8.11
N ALA A 252 7.87 12.12 -8.37
CA ALA A 252 7.61 13.30 -7.55
C ALA A 252 6.12 13.67 -7.55
N HIS A 253 5.72 14.60 -6.68
CA HIS A 253 4.39 15.19 -6.69
C HIS A 253 4.35 16.41 -7.63
N THR A 254 3.19 16.62 -8.28
CA THR A 254 2.97 17.82 -9.12
C THR A 254 2.70 19.08 -8.33
N GLY A 255 2.37 18.94 -7.05
CA GLY A 255 1.85 20.01 -6.19
C GLY A 255 0.32 20.02 -6.08
N ARG A 256 -0.38 19.29 -6.94
CA ARG A 256 -1.84 19.15 -6.90
C ARG A 256 -2.26 18.04 -5.97
N TYR A 257 -3.10 18.36 -4.98
CA TYR A 257 -3.64 17.37 -4.05
C TYR A 257 -4.97 17.83 -3.44
N VAL A 258 -5.71 16.89 -2.89
CA VAL A 258 -6.99 17.12 -2.20
C VAL A 258 -7.03 16.37 -0.88
N ARG A 259 -7.95 16.77 0.00
CA ARG A 259 -8.25 16.11 1.28
C ARG A 259 -9.45 15.18 1.14
N VAL A 260 -9.38 14.01 1.76
CA VAL A 260 -10.48 13.05 1.84
C VAL A 260 -10.86 12.84 3.30
N ALA A 261 -12.13 12.99 3.62
CA ALA A 261 -12.69 12.83 4.97
C ALA A 261 -11.85 13.55 6.05
N PRO A 262 -11.71 14.90 6.00
CA PRO A 262 -10.94 15.67 7.00
C PRO A 262 -11.42 15.40 8.43
N GLY A 263 -10.47 15.08 9.32
CA GLY A 263 -10.77 14.72 10.71
C GLY A 263 -11.37 13.33 10.89
N GLY A 264 -11.48 12.53 9.82
CA GLY A 264 -12.12 11.21 9.83
C GLY A 264 -11.27 10.09 10.42
N MET A 265 -9.97 10.30 10.65
CA MET A 265 -9.05 9.31 11.23
C MET A 265 -9.00 8.03 10.41
N ASN A 266 -8.49 8.12 9.17
CA ASN A 266 -8.40 7.00 8.25
C ASN A 266 -6.94 6.65 7.97
N GLU A 267 -6.64 5.36 7.97
CA GLU A 267 -5.35 4.76 7.63
C GLU A 267 -5.50 3.71 6.53
N ALA A 268 -4.38 3.18 6.06
CA ALA A 268 -4.29 2.00 5.20
C ALA A 268 -5.19 2.05 3.95
N PRO A 269 -5.10 3.11 3.13
CA PRO A 269 -5.93 3.24 1.94
C PRO A 269 -5.62 2.16 0.92
N ALA A 270 -6.68 1.58 0.32
CA ALA A 270 -6.64 0.64 -0.79
C ALA A 270 -7.69 1.06 -1.81
N ILE A 271 -7.29 1.33 -3.05
CA ILE A 271 -8.13 1.99 -4.06
C ILE A 271 -8.26 1.13 -5.31
N PHE A 272 -9.42 1.21 -5.97
CA PHE A 272 -9.68 0.62 -7.28
C PHE A 272 -10.75 1.41 -8.03
N ARG A 273 -10.90 1.14 -9.32
CA ARG A 273 -11.93 1.76 -10.16
C ARG A 273 -12.78 0.70 -10.84
N LYS A 274 -14.09 0.84 -10.74
CA LYS A 274 -15.06 -0.05 -11.40
C LYS A 274 -16.19 0.78 -12.01
N ASP A 275 -16.49 0.53 -13.30
CA ASP A 275 -17.60 1.15 -14.03
C ASP A 275 -17.58 2.69 -13.94
N GLY A 276 -16.38 3.29 -14.09
CA GLY A 276 -16.18 4.73 -14.07
C GLY A 276 -16.09 5.36 -12.68
N LYS A 277 -16.37 4.62 -11.60
CA LYS A 277 -16.36 5.09 -10.21
C LYS A 277 -15.13 4.57 -9.46
N TYR A 278 -14.48 5.46 -8.73
CA TYR A 278 -13.40 5.11 -7.79
C TYR A 278 -13.99 4.65 -6.47
N TRP A 279 -13.37 3.62 -5.90
CA TRP A 279 -13.69 3.05 -4.60
C TRP A 279 -12.43 2.99 -3.77
N MET A 280 -12.53 3.38 -2.51
CA MET A 280 -11.42 3.33 -1.57
C MET A 280 -11.88 2.63 -0.29
N ILE A 281 -11.12 1.62 0.13
CA ILE A 281 -11.32 0.93 1.42
C ILE A 281 -10.17 1.35 2.32
N THR A 282 -10.49 1.70 3.58
CA THR A 282 -9.54 2.18 4.58
C THR A 282 -9.81 1.52 5.91
N SER A 283 -8.93 1.71 6.89
CA SER A 283 -9.18 1.41 8.30
C SER A 283 -9.34 2.67 9.14
N GLY A 284 -9.84 2.52 10.35
CA GLY A 284 -9.69 3.53 11.40
C GLY A 284 -8.29 3.48 12.02
N CYS A 285 -7.99 4.44 12.90
CA CYS A 285 -6.70 4.56 13.60
C CYS A 285 -6.82 3.94 15.00
N THR A 286 -6.47 2.68 15.15
CA THR A 286 -6.53 1.93 16.42
C THR A 286 -5.20 1.21 16.74
N GLY A 287 -4.09 1.67 16.15
CA GLY A 287 -2.79 1.03 16.28
C GLY A 287 -2.82 -0.39 15.68
N TRP A 288 -2.35 -1.38 16.44
CA TRP A 288 -2.30 -2.77 15.98
C TRP A 288 -3.63 -3.52 16.12
N GLU A 289 -4.62 -2.93 16.80
CA GLU A 289 -5.94 -3.56 16.98
C GLU A 289 -6.77 -3.43 15.70
N PRO A 290 -7.34 -4.54 15.19
CA PRO A 290 -8.18 -4.50 14.01
C PRO A 290 -9.48 -3.74 14.30
N ASN A 291 -9.94 -3.00 13.31
CA ASN A 291 -11.18 -2.22 13.39
C ASN A 291 -12.03 -2.43 12.13
N GLU A 292 -13.19 -1.82 12.12
CA GLU A 292 -14.14 -1.88 11.02
C GLU A 292 -13.57 -1.15 9.78
N ALA A 293 -13.63 -1.82 8.63
CA ALA A 293 -13.27 -1.19 7.36
C ALA A 293 -14.23 -0.04 7.02
N ARG A 294 -13.69 0.99 6.41
CA ARG A 294 -14.45 2.14 5.92
C ARG A 294 -14.36 2.20 4.41
N MET A 295 -15.42 2.61 3.77
CA MET A 295 -15.47 2.67 2.31
C MET A 295 -15.89 4.05 1.83
N PHE A 296 -15.26 4.49 0.76
CA PHE A 296 -15.55 5.76 0.08
C PHE A 296 -15.68 5.53 -1.42
N SER A 297 -16.45 6.40 -2.10
CA SER A 297 -16.46 6.45 -3.56
C SER A 297 -16.42 7.88 -4.09
N ALA A 298 -15.94 8.01 -5.33
CA ALA A 298 -15.93 9.27 -6.07
C ALA A 298 -16.06 9.02 -7.58
N ASP A 299 -16.59 9.98 -8.31
CA ASP A 299 -16.61 9.96 -9.77
C ASP A 299 -15.31 10.52 -10.36
N ASN A 300 -14.53 11.26 -9.56
CA ASN A 300 -13.20 11.76 -9.88
C ASN A 300 -12.26 11.43 -8.71
N ILE A 301 -11.04 10.96 -9.01
CA ILE A 301 -10.07 10.56 -7.99
C ILE A 301 -9.69 11.72 -7.04
N LEU A 302 -9.75 12.94 -7.51
CA LEU A 302 -9.55 14.14 -6.70
C LEU A 302 -10.86 14.61 -6.02
N GLY A 303 -11.89 13.74 -5.98
CA GLY A 303 -13.15 13.98 -5.26
C GLY A 303 -14.20 14.80 -6.02
N PRO A 304 -15.31 15.16 -5.34
CA PRO A 304 -15.56 14.87 -3.91
C PRO A 304 -15.79 13.39 -3.62
N TRP A 305 -15.38 12.94 -2.44
CA TRP A 305 -15.52 11.57 -1.95
C TRP A 305 -16.74 11.44 -1.03
N THR A 306 -17.51 10.38 -1.22
CA THR A 306 -18.69 10.03 -0.40
C THR A 306 -18.41 8.77 0.41
N GLN A 307 -18.65 8.82 1.71
CA GLN A 307 -18.52 7.67 2.60
C GLN A 307 -19.72 6.72 2.47
N HIS A 308 -19.44 5.42 2.54
CA HIS A 308 -20.38 4.31 2.49
C HIS A 308 -20.25 3.43 3.75
N PRO A 309 -21.22 2.54 4.02
CA PRO A 309 -21.10 1.51 5.04
C PRO A 309 -19.88 0.60 4.83
N ASN A 310 -19.52 -0.14 5.89
CA ASN A 310 -18.48 -1.16 5.85
C ASN A 310 -18.75 -2.17 4.71
N PRO A 311 -17.76 -2.40 3.80
CA PRO A 311 -17.94 -3.36 2.71
C PRO A 311 -17.82 -4.82 3.17
N CYS A 312 -17.28 -5.08 4.37
CA CYS A 312 -17.06 -6.43 4.87
C CYS A 312 -18.36 -7.08 5.34
N VAL A 313 -18.56 -8.36 5.00
CA VAL A 313 -19.77 -9.13 5.34
C VAL A 313 -19.40 -10.52 5.85
N GLY A 314 -20.09 -10.98 6.90
CA GLY A 314 -19.90 -12.28 7.51
C GLY A 314 -19.17 -12.23 8.85
N PRO A 315 -18.77 -13.40 9.38
CA PRO A 315 -18.06 -13.49 10.67
C PRO A 315 -16.76 -12.65 10.67
N GLY A 316 -16.62 -11.79 11.69
CA GLY A 316 -15.43 -10.93 11.83
C GLY A 316 -15.46 -9.64 11.00
N ALA A 317 -16.54 -9.35 10.25
CA ALA A 317 -16.68 -8.16 9.40
C ALA A 317 -16.48 -6.83 10.14
N GLY A 318 -16.97 -6.70 11.38
CA GLY A 318 -16.79 -5.51 12.23
C GLY A 318 -15.35 -5.24 12.66
N LYS A 319 -14.41 -6.15 12.34
CA LYS A 319 -12.98 -5.99 12.55
C LYS A 319 -12.17 -6.31 11.28
N THR A 320 -12.76 -6.16 10.11
CA THR A 320 -12.13 -6.45 8.81
C THR A 320 -11.46 -7.83 8.81
N PHE A 321 -12.16 -8.84 9.41
CA PHE A 321 -11.70 -10.22 9.57
C PHE A 321 -10.39 -10.36 10.38
N GLY A 322 -10.11 -9.43 11.27
CA GLY A 322 -8.88 -9.32 12.03
C GLY A 322 -7.73 -8.63 11.32
N GLY A 323 -7.95 -8.15 10.09
CA GLY A 323 -6.93 -7.52 9.26
C GLY A 323 -7.09 -6.00 9.12
N GLN A 324 -6.06 -5.40 8.53
CA GLN A 324 -6.06 -4.01 8.08
C GLN A 324 -5.80 -3.98 6.58
N SER A 325 -6.59 -3.20 5.83
CA SER A 325 -6.43 -3.06 4.36
C SER A 325 -5.00 -2.67 3.97
N THR A 326 -4.53 -3.11 2.82
CA THR A 326 -3.24 -2.72 2.28
C THR A 326 -3.28 -2.39 0.80
N TYR A 327 -4.04 -3.14 0.02
CA TYR A 327 -4.12 -2.98 -1.42
C TYR A 327 -5.42 -3.57 -1.99
N VAL A 328 -5.79 -3.17 -3.19
CA VAL A 328 -6.75 -3.89 -4.03
C VAL A 328 -6.06 -4.27 -5.33
N LEU A 329 -5.94 -5.57 -5.58
CA LEU A 329 -5.31 -6.10 -6.78
C LEU A 329 -6.36 -6.31 -7.89
N PRO A 330 -6.24 -5.63 -9.04
CA PRO A 330 -7.02 -5.95 -10.23
C PRO A 330 -6.57 -7.30 -10.82
N VAL A 331 -7.50 -8.22 -11.07
CA VAL A 331 -7.22 -9.51 -11.69
C VAL A 331 -8.32 -9.83 -12.71
N GLY A 332 -7.98 -9.91 -14.00
CA GLY A 332 -8.98 -10.02 -15.06
C GLY A 332 -9.98 -8.87 -14.99
N ASP A 333 -11.27 -9.18 -14.92
CA ASP A 333 -12.35 -8.20 -14.78
C ASP A 333 -12.78 -7.97 -13.32
N GLY A 334 -12.11 -8.62 -12.36
CA GLY A 334 -12.41 -8.57 -10.94
C GLY A 334 -11.31 -7.92 -10.10
N PHE A 335 -11.52 -7.97 -8.79
CA PHE A 335 -10.63 -7.36 -7.80
C PHE A 335 -10.45 -8.28 -6.60
N VAL A 336 -9.26 -8.28 -6.04
CA VAL A 336 -8.93 -8.96 -4.77
C VAL A 336 -8.62 -7.90 -3.73
N PHE A 337 -9.41 -7.86 -2.67
CA PHE A 337 -9.10 -7.10 -1.46
C PHE A 337 -7.95 -7.78 -0.72
N MET A 338 -6.93 -7.01 -0.37
CA MET A 338 -5.76 -7.48 0.37
C MET A 338 -5.69 -6.75 1.71
N ALA A 339 -5.49 -7.51 2.77
CA ALA A 339 -5.29 -7.01 4.13
C ALA A 339 -4.27 -7.87 4.89
N ASP A 340 -3.67 -7.30 5.93
CA ASP A 340 -2.72 -7.98 6.81
C ASP A 340 -3.29 -8.11 8.22
N ILE A 341 -3.28 -9.32 8.77
CA ILE A 341 -3.51 -9.57 10.20
C ILE A 341 -2.18 -9.38 10.92
N TRP A 342 -2.03 -8.21 11.53
CA TRP A 342 -0.83 -7.85 12.27
C TRP A 342 -0.66 -8.69 13.53
N ARG A 343 0.57 -9.07 13.82
CA ARG A 343 0.96 -9.82 15.02
C ARG A 343 2.13 -9.12 15.71
N PRO A 344 1.89 -8.07 16.48
CA PRO A 344 2.96 -7.23 17.02
C PRO A 344 3.95 -7.96 17.94
N GLY A 345 3.54 -9.07 18.56
CA GLY A 345 4.43 -9.94 19.33
C GLY A 345 5.34 -10.84 18.47
N HIS A 346 4.98 -11.07 17.21
CA HIS A 346 5.71 -11.87 16.22
C HIS A 346 5.47 -11.28 14.82
N PRO A 347 6.05 -10.13 14.48
CA PRO A 347 5.69 -9.40 13.27
C PRO A 347 5.93 -10.19 11.97
N SER A 348 6.96 -11.07 11.91
CA SER A 348 7.22 -11.92 10.74
C SER A 348 6.12 -12.97 10.49
N ASP A 349 5.30 -13.29 11.51
CA ASP A 349 4.18 -14.24 11.45
C ASP A 349 2.84 -13.55 11.15
N ALA A 350 2.80 -12.29 10.74
CA ALA A 350 1.57 -11.65 10.26
C ALA A 350 0.95 -12.47 9.11
N ARG A 351 -0.37 -12.45 9.00
CA ARG A 351 -1.12 -13.29 8.04
C ARG A 351 -1.80 -12.42 7.00
N TYR A 352 -2.13 -13.02 5.88
CA TYR A 352 -2.73 -12.34 4.74
C TYR A 352 -4.20 -12.70 4.61
N VAL A 353 -5.03 -11.68 4.43
CA VAL A 353 -6.43 -11.84 4.08
C VAL A 353 -6.60 -11.34 2.65
N TRP A 354 -6.70 -12.27 1.70
CA TRP A 354 -7.01 -11.96 0.31
C TRP A 354 -8.37 -12.53 -0.02
N LEU A 355 -9.31 -11.66 -0.38
CA LEU A 355 -10.70 -12.01 -0.64
C LEU A 355 -11.18 -11.33 -1.93
N PRO A 356 -11.98 -12.01 -2.76
CA PRO A 356 -12.56 -11.39 -3.93
C PRO A 356 -13.51 -10.27 -3.51
N ILE A 357 -13.53 -9.17 -4.28
CA ILE A 357 -14.53 -8.12 -4.16
C ILE A 357 -15.70 -8.47 -5.07
N GLU A 358 -16.86 -8.65 -4.47
CA GLU A 358 -18.14 -8.83 -5.15
C GLU A 358 -18.87 -7.49 -5.25
N PHE A 359 -19.94 -7.42 -6.05
CA PHE A 359 -20.76 -6.23 -6.15
C PHE A 359 -22.22 -6.60 -5.89
N GLU A 360 -22.83 -5.98 -4.89
CA GLU A 360 -24.24 -6.14 -4.55
C GLU A 360 -24.92 -4.77 -4.57
N HIS A 361 -26.00 -4.65 -5.34
CA HIS A 361 -26.72 -3.37 -5.50
C HIS A 361 -25.81 -2.19 -5.92
N GLY A 362 -24.75 -2.47 -6.68
CA GLY A 362 -23.79 -1.47 -7.15
C GLY A 362 -22.73 -1.05 -6.12
N LEU A 363 -22.68 -1.68 -4.95
CA LEU A 363 -21.69 -1.44 -3.92
C LEU A 363 -20.69 -2.60 -3.82
N PRO A 364 -19.40 -2.32 -3.58
CA PRO A 364 -18.43 -3.36 -3.28
C PRO A 364 -18.76 -4.10 -1.99
N VAL A 365 -18.60 -5.42 -2.03
CA VAL A 365 -18.77 -6.32 -0.88
C VAL A 365 -17.56 -7.23 -0.78
N VAL A 366 -16.99 -7.32 0.41
CA VAL A 366 -15.91 -8.25 0.77
C VAL A 366 -16.49 -9.28 1.73
N ARG A 367 -16.70 -10.50 1.24
CA ARG A 367 -17.30 -11.58 2.03
C ARG A 367 -16.23 -12.54 2.53
N TRP A 368 -16.25 -12.88 3.83
CA TRP A 368 -15.36 -13.89 4.36
C TRP A 368 -15.55 -15.23 3.67
N ARG A 369 -14.43 -15.87 3.33
CA ARG A 369 -14.34 -17.22 2.79
C ARG A 369 -13.19 -17.93 3.48
N ASP A 370 -13.41 -19.14 3.97
CA ASP A 370 -12.36 -19.96 4.56
C ASP A 370 -11.32 -20.38 3.52
N GLU A 371 -11.79 -20.56 2.29
CA GLU A 371 -10.97 -20.80 1.10
C GLU A 371 -11.70 -20.37 -0.18
N TRP A 372 -10.95 -20.05 -1.22
CA TRP A 372 -11.46 -19.74 -2.55
C TRP A 372 -10.37 -19.97 -3.60
N THR A 373 -10.76 -20.15 -4.87
CA THR A 373 -9.82 -20.31 -5.97
C THR A 373 -9.91 -19.10 -6.93
N PRO A 374 -8.77 -18.55 -7.39
CA PRO A 374 -8.79 -17.45 -8.35
C PRO A 374 -9.62 -17.77 -9.60
N VAL A 375 -9.58 -19.01 -10.11
CA VAL A 375 -10.30 -19.43 -11.31
C VAL A 375 -11.83 -19.33 -11.15
N GLU A 376 -12.40 -19.57 -9.96
CA GLU A 376 -13.84 -19.43 -9.69
C GLU A 376 -14.34 -18.00 -9.89
N TYR A 377 -13.46 -17.02 -9.80
CA TYR A 377 -13.75 -15.60 -10.01
C TYR A 377 -13.30 -15.11 -11.40
N GLY A 378 -13.04 -16.01 -12.33
CA GLY A 378 -12.63 -15.67 -13.69
C GLY A 378 -11.18 -15.19 -13.82
N PHE A 379 -10.37 -15.38 -12.79
CA PHE A 379 -8.94 -15.09 -12.81
C PHE A 379 -8.22 -16.23 -13.55
N LYS A 380 -7.67 -15.95 -14.72
CA LYS A 380 -7.00 -16.91 -15.60
C LYS A 380 -5.52 -17.01 -15.27
#